data_12ba9494b15db8f4ad020788e4f56464
#
_entry.id   12ba9494b15db8f4ad020788e4f56464
#
_cell.length_a   1.000
_cell.length_b   1.000
_cell.length_c   1.000
_cell.angle_alpha   90.00
_cell.angle_beta   90.00
_cell.angle_gamma   90.00
#
_symmetry.space_group_name_H-M   'P 1'
#
loop_
_entity.id
_entity.type
_entity.pdbx_description
1 polymer ?
#
loop_
_entity_poly.entity_id
_entity_poly.type
_entity_poly.pdbx_seq_one_letter_code
_entity_poly.pdbx_strand_id
1 'polypeptide(L)'
;MNRLGLNKQALFGNLDKINSLPLNLILSHLACADDILNRENITQKNLFIELCKTFPKIRKSIAASHGTLLGNEFHFDMVRPGIGLYGGIKNSGLEKVIQIKVPVLQNFIIDKNMQVGYNFTYKAKHKMKVATLSIGYADGLPRILSNRGKLFYENIPCPIIGRISMDLVTVDISHLPTIPEDLCMFSPEYQVDDFAKDCKTISHEVLVNLGERISRVYS
;
A
#
# COMPACT_ATOMS: atom_id res chain seq x y z
N MET A 1 17.07 8.09 10.14
CA MET A 1 16.29 8.78 9.08
C MET A 1 16.51 10.29 9.00
N ASN A 2 17.07 10.93 10.00
CA ASN A 2 17.34 12.40 10.03
C ASN A 2 16.10 13.24 9.60
N ARG A 3 14.94 12.88 10.13
CA ARG A 3 13.66 13.49 9.72
C ARG A 3 13.10 14.40 10.81
N LEU A 4 12.70 13.84 11.94
CA LEU A 4 12.17 14.55 13.10
C LEU A 4 12.64 13.83 14.36
N GLY A 5 12.80 14.55 15.47
CA GLY A 5 13.29 14.04 16.75
C GLY A 5 14.65 14.62 17.12
N LEU A 6 15.16 14.17 18.27
CA LEU A 6 16.45 14.61 18.80
C LEU A 6 17.58 13.72 18.29
N ASN A 7 18.64 14.32 17.77
CA ASN A 7 19.89 13.61 17.57
C ASN A 7 20.66 13.47 18.92
N LYS A 8 21.74 12.69 18.94
CA LYS A 8 22.51 12.42 20.16
C LYS A 8 22.97 13.71 20.86
N GLN A 9 23.50 14.67 20.12
CA GLN A 9 23.98 15.94 20.66
C GLN A 9 22.85 16.76 21.28
N ALA A 10 21.71 16.90 20.58
CA ALA A 10 20.54 17.63 21.07
C ALA A 10 19.92 16.95 22.29
N LEU A 11 19.92 15.61 22.34
CA LEU A 11 19.43 14.84 23.48
C LEU A 11 20.26 15.16 24.73
N PHE A 12 21.58 14.99 24.66
CA PHE A 12 22.45 15.21 25.82
C PHE A 12 22.60 16.68 26.21
N GLY A 13 22.50 17.62 25.26
CA GLY A 13 22.52 19.04 25.55
C GLY A 13 21.24 19.61 26.20
N ASN A 14 20.16 18.80 26.27
CA ASN A 14 18.87 19.24 26.83
C ASN A 14 18.32 18.28 27.90
N LEU A 15 19.16 17.47 28.52
CA LEU A 15 18.70 16.42 29.47
C LEU A 15 17.85 16.96 30.61
N ASP A 16 18.21 18.09 31.22
CA ASP A 16 17.44 18.68 32.33
C ASP A 16 16.05 19.06 31.89
N LYS A 17 15.93 19.68 30.72
CA LYS A 17 14.64 20.03 30.13
C LYS A 17 13.81 18.81 29.80
N ILE A 18 14.42 17.76 29.24
CA ILE A 18 13.76 16.52 28.88
C ILE A 18 13.27 15.79 30.15
N ASN A 19 14.11 15.73 31.19
CA ASN A 19 13.77 15.10 32.44
C ASN A 19 12.63 15.82 33.21
N SER A 20 12.41 17.11 32.96
CA SER A 20 11.27 17.84 33.53
C SER A 20 9.93 17.55 32.83
N LEU A 21 9.93 16.82 31.70
CA LEU A 21 8.72 16.47 30.96
C LEU A 21 8.09 15.16 31.50
N PRO A 22 6.79 15.00 31.43
CA PRO A 22 6.11 13.75 31.81
C PRO A 22 6.28 12.70 30.68
N LEU A 23 7.48 12.11 30.58
CA LEU A 23 7.80 11.13 29.56
C LEU A 23 7.13 9.77 29.81
N ASN A 24 6.35 9.30 28.87
CA ASN A 24 5.70 7.98 28.92
C ASN A 24 6.31 6.97 27.95
N LEU A 25 6.94 7.44 26.88
CA LEU A 25 7.48 6.60 25.82
C LEU A 25 8.64 7.28 25.11
N ILE A 26 9.71 6.54 24.87
CA ILE A 26 10.78 6.90 23.95
C ILE A 26 10.60 6.05 22.69
N LEU A 27 10.56 6.71 21.54
CA LEU A 27 10.41 5.99 20.29
C LEU A 27 11.45 6.41 19.26
N SER A 28 11.81 5.44 18.43
CA SER A 28 12.54 5.66 17.18
C SER A 28 11.80 4.95 16.04
N HIS A 29 12.38 4.98 14.84
CA HIS A 29 11.79 4.33 13.67
C HIS A 29 12.92 3.80 12.77
N LEU A 30 12.85 2.52 12.42
CA LEU A 30 13.83 1.89 11.54
C LEU A 30 13.69 2.44 10.12
N ALA A 31 14.82 2.69 9.48
CA ALA A 31 14.84 3.24 8.13
C ALA A 31 14.77 2.15 7.05
N CYS A 32 15.23 0.95 7.36
CA CYS A 32 15.44 -0.13 6.38
C CYS A 32 14.78 -1.46 6.80
N ALA A 33 13.71 -1.40 7.62
CA ALA A 33 13.09 -2.61 8.17
C ALA A 33 12.38 -3.48 7.12
N ASP A 34 12.10 -2.96 5.94
CA ASP A 34 11.59 -3.67 4.76
C ASP A 34 12.63 -4.57 4.09
N ASP A 35 13.92 -4.31 4.34
CA ASP A 35 15.04 -5.17 3.97
C ASP A 35 15.58 -5.89 5.23
N ILE A 36 15.15 -7.15 5.42
CA ILE A 36 15.47 -7.96 6.60
C ILE A 36 17.00 -8.15 6.77
N LEU A 37 17.76 -8.20 5.68
CA LEU A 37 19.20 -8.43 5.69
C LEU A 37 20.01 -7.14 5.86
N ASN A 38 19.38 -6.01 5.89
CA ASN A 38 20.05 -4.72 6.01
C ASN A 38 20.68 -4.54 7.39
N ARG A 39 22.00 -4.43 7.43
CA ARG A 39 22.76 -4.28 8.66
C ARG A 39 22.44 -3.01 9.44
N GLU A 40 21.91 -1.99 8.77
CA GLU A 40 21.48 -0.73 9.42
C GLU A 40 20.35 -0.95 10.42
N ASN A 41 19.54 -2.00 10.29
CA ASN A 41 18.54 -2.35 11.29
C ASN A 41 19.19 -2.62 12.66
N ILE A 42 20.28 -3.38 12.68
CA ILE A 42 21.06 -3.68 13.91
C ILE A 42 21.79 -2.43 14.40
N THR A 43 22.41 -1.66 13.52
CA THR A 43 23.09 -0.40 13.85
C THR A 43 22.14 0.56 14.57
N GLN A 44 20.95 0.78 13.99
CA GLN A 44 19.91 1.65 14.59
C GLN A 44 19.38 1.11 15.92
N LYS A 45 19.15 -0.21 16.03
CA LYS A 45 18.76 -0.85 17.29
C LYS A 45 19.77 -0.62 18.38
N ASN A 46 21.06 -0.87 18.09
CA ASN A 46 22.13 -0.72 19.08
C ASN A 46 22.29 0.74 19.55
N LEU A 47 22.24 1.69 18.63
CA LEU A 47 22.23 3.12 18.98
C LEU A 47 21.00 3.48 19.84
N PHE A 48 19.84 2.97 19.50
CA PHE A 48 18.63 3.20 20.28
C PHE A 48 18.74 2.64 21.69
N ILE A 49 19.30 1.43 21.87
CA ILE A 49 19.57 0.83 23.18
C ILE A 49 20.53 1.72 23.99
N GLU A 50 21.62 2.20 23.37
CA GLU A 50 22.59 3.07 24.03
C GLU A 50 21.93 4.34 24.58
N LEU A 51 21.15 5.03 23.73
CA LEU A 51 20.47 6.28 24.11
C LEU A 51 19.40 6.05 25.19
N CYS A 52 18.70 4.91 25.14
CA CYS A 52 17.67 4.57 26.13
C CYS A 52 18.22 4.26 27.54
N LYS A 53 19.51 4.00 27.69
CA LYS A 53 20.13 3.83 29.03
C LYS A 53 19.99 5.07 29.89
N THR A 54 19.88 6.25 29.28
CA THR A 54 19.65 7.53 29.99
C THR A 54 18.26 7.59 30.67
N PHE A 55 17.30 6.79 30.16
CA PHE A 55 15.90 6.79 30.64
C PHE A 55 15.44 5.36 30.97
N PRO A 56 16.00 4.71 31.98
CA PRO A 56 15.78 3.27 32.23
C PRO A 56 14.32 2.89 32.52
N LYS A 57 13.56 3.80 33.14
CA LYS A 57 12.16 3.56 33.56
C LYS A 57 11.12 3.90 32.48
N ILE A 58 11.51 4.54 31.41
CA ILE A 58 10.59 4.95 30.34
C ILE A 58 10.44 3.81 29.33
N ARG A 59 9.22 3.52 28.91
CA ARG A 59 8.94 2.52 27.86
C ARG A 59 9.59 2.89 26.53
N LYS A 60 9.89 1.89 25.73
CA LYS A 60 10.67 2.00 24.50
C LYS A 60 9.93 1.36 23.33
N SER A 61 10.06 1.95 22.15
CA SER A 61 9.48 1.42 20.92
C SER A 61 10.32 1.80 19.71
N ILE A 62 10.72 0.81 18.89
CA ILE A 62 11.45 1.07 17.63
C ILE A 62 10.73 0.50 16.41
N ALA A 63 10.02 -0.61 16.58
CA ALA A 63 9.43 -1.36 15.48
C ALA A 63 8.06 -0.82 15.06
N ALA A 64 7.92 -0.48 13.79
CA ALA A 64 6.67 -0.44 13.04
C ALA A 64 6.41 -1.81 12.40
N SER A 65 5.48 -1.95 11.45
CA SER A 65 5.06 -3.24 10.89
C SER A 65 6.22 -4.13 10.44
N HIS A 66 7.10 -3.65 9.56
CA HIS A 66 8.26 -4.43 9.11
C HIS A 66 9.24 -4.73 10.24
N GLY A 67 9.48 -3.73 11.13
CA GLY A 67 10.35 -3.92 12.28
C GLY A 67 9.86 -4.99 13.25
N THR A 68 8.54 -5.19 13.34
CA THR A 68 7.95 -6.26 14.17
C THR A 68 8.28 -7.67 13.62
N LEU A 69 8.49 -7.78 12.32
CA LEU A 69 8.83 -9.04 11.65
C LEU A 69 10.33 -9.37 11.67
N LEU A 70 11.18 -8.43 12.10
CA LEU A 70 12.63 -8.65 12.18
C LEU A 70 13.04 -9.58 13.33
N GLY A 71 12.21 -9.72 14.36
CA GLY A 71 12.46 -10.57 15.53
C GLY A 71 12.13 -9.87 16.84
N ASN A 72 12.03 -10.68 17.91
CA ASN A 72 11.60 -10.22 19.24
C ASN A 72 12.55 -9.15 19.83
N GLU A 73 13.80 -9.16 19.45
CA GLU A 73 14.80 -8.17 19.92
C GLU A 73 14.52 -6.74 19.40
N PHE A 74 13.60 -6.56 18.46
CA PHE A 74 13.14 -5.24 17.99
C PHE A 74 11.85 -4.78 18.66
N HIS A 75 11.13 -5.64 19.41
CA HIS A 75 9.82 -5.30 19.97
C HIS A 75 9.89 -4.31 21.12
N PHE A 76 10.92 -4.40 21.97
CA PHE A 76 11.01 -3.62 23.21
C PHE A 76 9.72 -3.71 24.05
N ASP A 77 9.26 -2.57 24.57
CA ASP A 77 8.05 -2.53 25.40
C ASP A 77 6.77 -2.36 24.56
N MET A 78 6.90 -1.95 23.29
CA MET A 78 5.75 -1.70 22.41
C MET A 78 6.14 -1.74 20.92
N VAL A 79 5.32 -2.40 20.12
CA VAL A 79 5.37 -2.34 18.66
C VAL A 79 4.24 -1.45 18.12
N ARG A 80 4.40 -0.94 16.91
CA ARG A 80 3.47 0.00 16.26
C ARG A 80 3.11 -0.51 14.86
N PRO A 81 2.40 -1.65 14.74
CA PRO A 81 1.97 -2.13 13.44
C PRO A 81 0.96 -1.15 12.83
N GLY A 82 1.15 -0.84 11.56
CA GLY A 82 0.25 -0.05 10.73
C GLY A 82 -0.15 -0.87 9.52
N ILE A 83 0.66 -0.81 8.46
CA ILE A 83 0.37 -1.51 7.19
C ILE A 83 0.22 -3.03 7.37
N GLY A 84 0.86 -3.62 8.36
CA GLY A 84 0.70 -5.05 8.69
C GLY A 84 -0.73 -5.41 9.08
N LEU A 85 -1.47 -4.51 9.73
CA LEU A 85 -2.88 -4.73 10.10
C LEU A 85 -3.81 -4.79 8.88
N TYR A 86 -3.36 -4.28 7.75
CA TYR A 86 -4.07 -4.28 6.47
C TYR A 86 -3.57 -5.37 5.52
N GLY A 87 -2.72 -6.28 6.01
CA GLY A 87 -2.14 -7.34 5.17
C GLY A 87 -1.17 -6.83 4.10
N GLY A 88 -0.70 -5.58 4.23
CA GLY A 88 0.14 -4.93 3.22
C GLY A 88 1.63 -5.22 3.38
N ILE A 89 2.00 -6.45 3.74
CA ILE A 89 3.39 -6.96 3.76
C ILE A 89 3.40 -8.34 3.14
N LYS A 90 3.98 -8.45 1.96
CA LYS A 90 4.04 -9.70 1.20
C LYS A 90 4.85 -10.77 1.94
N ASN A 91 4.43 -12.02 1.85
CA ASN A 91 5.09 -13.19 2.44
C ASN A 91 5.29 -13.12 3.97
N SER A 92 4.50 -12.31 4.66
CA SER A 92 4.61 -12.11 6.11
C SER A 92 3.78 -13.12 6.94
N GLY A 93 2.91 -13.91 6.30
CA GLY A 93 1.91 -14.74 6.99
C GLY A 93 0.72 -13.94 7.55
N LEU A 94 0.68 -12.62 7.35
CA LEU A 94 -0.44 -11.79 7.78
C LEU A 94 -1.64 -11.98 6.85
N GLU A 95 -2.83 -11.91 7.41
CA GLU A 95 -4.07 -12.02 6.65
C GLU A 95 -4.30 -10.81 5.74
N LYS A 96 -4.95 -11.06 4.62
CA LYS A 96 -5.32 -10.08 3.62
C LYS A 96 -6.75 -9.64 3.89
N VAL A 97 -6.91 -8.44 4.43
CA VAL A 97 -8.18 -7.96 4.96
C VAL A 97 -8.86 -6.88 4.10
N ILE A 98 -8.27 -6.54 2.96
CA ILE A 98 -8.80 -5.48 2.09
C ILE A 98 -9.29 -6.09 0.78
N GLN A 99 -10.54 -5.79 0.44
CA GLN A 99 -11.13 -6.05 -0.86
C GLN A 99 -11.80 -4.78 -1.37
N ILE A 100 -11.55 -4.40 -2.63
CA ILE A 100 -12.20 -3.25 -3.25
C ILE A 100 -12.97 -3.76 -4.47
N LYS A 101 -14.29 -3.71 -4.39
CA LYS A 101 -15.21 -4.05 -5.48
C LYS A 101 -15.52 -2.81 -6.31
N VAL A 102 -15.51 -2.97 -7.62
CA VAL A 102 -15.69 -1.90 -8.59
C VAL A 102 -16.85 -2.26 -9.52
N PRO A 103 -17.99 -1.57 -9.45
CA PRO A 103 -19.16 -1.88 -10.29
C PRO A 103 -18.87 -1.72 -11.78
N VAL A 104 -19.43 -2.63 -12.57
CA VAL A 104 -19.50 -2.51 -14.03
C VAL A 104 -20.70 -1.62 -14.38
N LEU A 105 -20.44 -0.47 -15.00
CA LEU A 105 -21.49 0.46 -15.44
C LEU A 105 -22.05 0.08 -16.80
N GLN A 106 -21.19 -0.41 -17.68
CA GLN A 106 -21.56 -0.77 -19.05
C GLN A 106 -20.60 -1.81 -19.61
N ASN A 107 -21.11 -2.69 -20.46
CA ASN A 107 -20.30 -3.56 -21.29
C ASN A 107 -20.73 -3.47 -22.75
N PHE A 108 -19.81 -3.63 -23.68
CA PHE A 108 -20.07 -3.60 -25.11
C PHE A 108 -18.98 -4.28 -25.90
N ILE A 109 -19.22 -4.48 -27.17
CA ILE A 109 -18.26 -5.06 -28.10
C ILE A 109 -17.61 -3.94 -28.90
N ILE A 110 -16.30 -3.95 -29.01
CA ILE A 110 -15.54 -3.11 -29.92
C ILE A 110 -14.93 -3.97 -31.03
N ASP A 111 -14.94 -3.45 -32.26
CA ASP A 111 -14.35 -4.11 -33.40
C ASP A 111 -12.86 -3.82 -33.54
N LYS A 112 -12.16 -4.63 -34.32
CA LYS A 112 -10.75 -4.42 -34.66
C LYS A 112 -10.54 -2.98 -35.16
N ASN A 113 -9.46 -2.36 -34.71
CA ASN A 113 -9.04 -0.99 -34.97
C ASN A 113 -9.84 0.11 -34.26
N MET A 114 -10.91 -0.19 -33.52
CA MET A 114 -11.53 0.79 -32.64
C MET A 114 -10.58 1.23 -31.54
N GLN A 115 -10.70 2.48 -31.13
CA GLN A 115 -9.79 3.12 -30.19
C GLN A 115 -10.48 3.36 -28.85
N VAL A 116 -9.73 3.29 -27.73
CA VAL A 116 -10.27 3.42 -26.37
C VAL A 116 -9.48 4.46 -25.58
N GLY A 117 -10.21 5.26 -24.82
CA GLY A 117 -9.69 6.21 -23.83
C GLY A 117 -9.14 7.51 -24.44
N TYR A 118 -8.73 8.40 -23.54
CA TYR A 118 -8.18 9.71 -23.94
C TYR A 118 -6.92 9.54 -24.81
N ASN A 119 -6.82 10.38 -25.85
CA ASN A 119 -5.77 10.38 -26.86
C ASN A 119 -5.65 9.04 -27.62
N PHE A 120 -6.70 8.21 -27.54
CA PHE A 120 -6.77 6.94 -28.26
C PHE A 120 -5.52 6.05 -28.06
N THR A 121 -5.04 5.99 -26.80
CA THR A 121 -3.79 5.29 -26.47
C THR A 121 -3.87 3.77 -26.57
N TYR A 122 -5.08 3.23 -26.71
CA TYR A 122 -5.32 1.82 -26.98
C TYR A 122 -6.04 1.66 -28.32
N LYS A 123 -5.63 0.69 -29.13
CA LYS A 123 -6.27 0.31 -30.37
C LYS A 123 -6.53 -1.19 -30.36
N ALA A 124 -7.79 -1.58 -30.52
CA ALA A 124 -8.20 -2.98 -30.51
C ALA A 124 -7.55 -3.77 -31.64
N LYS A 125 -6.89 -4.87 -31.31
CA LYS A 125 -6.17 -5.73 -32.29
C LYS A 125 -7.13 -6.74 -32.95
N HIS A 126 -8.23 -7.05 -32.30
CA HIS A 126 -9.29 -7.95 -32.75
C HIS A 126 -10.62 -7.47 -32.18
N LYS A 127 -11.71 -8.14 -32.50
CA LYS A 127 -13.02 -7.91 -31.87
C LYS A 127 -12.95 -8.29 -30.38
N MET A 128 -13.34 -7.41 -29.47
CA MET A 128 -13.22 -7.60 -28.03
C MET A 128 -14.50 -7.22 -27.29
N LYS A 129 -14.76 -7.88 -26.17
CA LYS A 129 -15.75 -7.47 -25.19
C LYS A 129 -15.07 -6.64 -24.12
N VAL A 130 -15.59 -5.46 -23.86
CA VAL A 130 -15.02 -4.52 -22.89
C VAL A 130 -16.05 -4.11 -21.85
N ALA A 131 -15.58 -3.73 -20.66
CA ALA A 131 -16.41 -3.18 -19.61
C ALA A 131 -15.87 -1.82 -19.17
N THR A 132 -16.79 -0.89 -18.92
CA THR A 132 -16.48 0.40 -18.25
C THR A 132 -16.87 0.30 -16.79
N LEU A 133 -15.95 0.65 -15.92
CA LEU A 133 -16.07 0.51 -14.48
C LEU A 133 -16.10 1.88 -13.78
N SER A 134 -16.82 1.94 -12.65
CA SER A 134 -16.98 3.14 -11.82
C SER A 134 -15.80 3.34 -10.87
N ILE A 135 -14.61 3.55 -11.41
CA ILE A 135 -13.41 3.93 -10.64
C ILE A 135 -12.44 4.69 -11.53
N GLY A 136 -11.81 5.71 -10.99
CA GLY A 136 -10.78 6.47 -11.67
C GLY A 136 -9.72 7.00 -10.71
N TYR A 137 -8.89 7.94 -11.18
CA TYR A 137 -7.82 8.47 -10.34
C TYR A 137 -8.33 9.35 -9.18
N ALA A 138 -9.56 9.86 -9.24
CA ALA A 138 -10.19 10.56 -8.11
C ALA A 138 -10.60 9.61 -6.98
N ASP A 139 -10.65 8.31 -7.24
CA ASP A 139 -10.95 7.27 -6.25
C ASP A 139 -9.70 6.59 -5.72
N GLY A 140 -8.54 6.92 -6.25
CA GLY A 140 -7.27 6.31 -5.87
C GLY A 140 -6.77 5.22 -6.83
N LEU A 141 -7.37 5.05 -8.02
CA LEU A 141 -6.81 4.20 -9.08
C LEU A 141 -5.73 4.97 -9.86
N PRO A 142 -4.43 4.70 -9.65
CA PRO A 142 -3.37 5.52 -10.21
C PRO A 142 -3.34 5.52 -11.73
N ARG A 143 -3.22 6.70 -12.33
CA ARG A 143 -3.20 6.87 -13.80
C ARG A 143 -2.01 6.19 -14.49
N ILE A 144 -0.95 5.87 -13.75
CA ILE A 144 0.21 5.11 -14.25
C ILE A 144 -0.19 3.71 -14.72
N LEU A 145 -1.30 3.15 -14.24
CA LEU A 145 -1.82 1.84 -14.64
C LEU A 145 -2.52 1.84 -16.00
N SER A 146 -2.66 2.98 -16.67
CA SER A 146 -3.23 3.07 -18.02
C SER A 146 -2.50 2.13 -18.99
N ASN A 147 -3.22 1.26 -19.71
CA ASN A 147 -2.72 0.24 -20.64
C ASN A 147 -1.79 -0.83 -20.03
N ARG A 148 -1.67 -0.92 -18.70
CA ARG A 148 -0.71 -1.87 -18.08
C ARG A 148 -1.22 -2.48 -16.78
N GLY A 149 -2.16 -1.86 -16.12
CA GLY A 149 -2.80 -2.39 -14.91
C GLY A 149 -3.88 -3.43 -15.25
N LYS A 150 -4.47 -3.98 -14.21
CA LYS A 150 -5.52 -4.98 -14.28
C LYS A 150 -6.45 -4.87 -13.07
N LEU A 151 -7.69 -5.26 -13.25
CA LEU A 151 -8.63 -5.62 -12.21
C LEU A 151 -8.94 -7.11 -12.35
N PHE A 152 -9.74 -7.67 -11.44
CA PHE A 152 -9.93 -9.11 -11.38
C PHE A 152 -11.42 -9.47 -11.29
N TYR A 153 -11.81 -10.47 -12.05
CA TYR A 153 -13.01 -11.24 -11.82
C TYR A 153 -12.58 -12.53 -11.12
N GLU A 154 -12.89 -12.66 -9.82
CA GLU A 154 -12.30 -13.70 -8.98
C GLU A 154 -10.75 -13.63 -9.04
N ASN A 155 -10.10 -14.62 -9.65
CA ASN A 155 -8.64 -14.65 -9.90
C ASN A 155 -8.27 -14.37 -11.36
N ILE A 156 -9.25 -14.12 -12.23
CA ILE A 156 -9.02 -13.91 -13.66
C ILE A 156 -8.68 -12.43 -13.89
N PRO A 157 -7.49 -12.10 -14.39
CA PRO A 157 -7.11 -10.71 -14.61
C PRO A 157 -7.83 -10.11 -15.81
N CYS A 158 -8.41 -8.93 -15.63
CA CYS A 158 -9.04 -8.10 -16.68
C CYS A 158 -8.16 -6.89 -16.95
N PRO A 159 -7.38 -6.89 -18.05
CA PRO A 159 -6.43 -5.82 -18.36
C PRO A 159 -7.11 -4.47 -18.56
N ILE A 160 -6.51 -3.42 -18.02
CA ILE A 160 -6.90 -2.04 -18.29
C ILE A 160 -6.47 -1.65 -19.69
N ILE A 161 -7.43 -1.16 -20.48
CA ILE A 161 -7.22 -0.68 -21.85
C ILE A 161 -7.55 0.79 -21.96
N GLY A 162 -6.71 1.55 -22.60
CA GLY A 162 -6.83 3.00 -22.70
C GLY A 162 -6.36 3.72 -21.42
N ARG A 163 -6.51 5.04 -21.40
CA ARG A 163 -6.15 5.87 -20.26
C ARG A 163 -7.23 5.83 -19.19
N ILE A 164 -6.81 5.69 -17.93
CA ILE A 164 -7.67 5.89 -16.76
C ILE A 164 -8.09 7.35 -16.73
N SER A 165 -9.40 7.59 -16.59
CA SER A 165 -9.99 8.91 -16.43
C SER A 165 -10.18 9.27 -14.95
N MET A 166 -10.80 10.40 -14.67
CA MET A 166 -11.09 10.85 -13.31
C MET A 166 -11.96 9.84 -12.55
N ASP A 167 -12.99 9.32 -13.20
CA ASP A 167 -14.07 8.55 -12.58
C ASP A 167 -14.27 7.17 -13.21
N LEU A 168 -13.62 6.88 -14.34
CA LEU A 168 -13.90 5.70 -15.16
C LEU A 168 -12.61 5.03 -15.64
N VAL A 169 -12.70 3.71 -15.78
CA VAL A 169 -11.69 2.88 -16.43
C VAL A 169 -12.34 1.85 -17.34
N THR A 170 -11.70 1.54 -18.46
CA THR A 170 -12.15 0.48 -19.37
C THR A 170 -11.21 -0.72 -19.25
N VAL A 171 -11.77 -1.93 -19.21
CA VAL A 171 -11.05 -3.20 -19.13
C VAL A 171 -11.49 -4.17 -20.21
N ASP A 172 -10.58 -5.06 -20.60
CA ASP A 172 -10.88 -6.20 -21.47
C ASP A 172 -11.48 -7.34 -20.68
N ILE A 173 -12.69 -7.76 -21.03
CA ILE A 173 -13.42 -8.90 -20.44
C ILE A 173 -13.72 -10.00 -21.46
N SER A 174 -13.02 -10.01 -22.60
CA SER A 174 -13.30 -10.93 -23.73
C SER A 174 -13.19 -12.40 -23.35
N HIS A 175 -12.30 -12.69 -22.40
CA HIS A 175 -11.96 -14.05 -21.96
C HIS A 175 -12.80 -14.54 -20.77
N LEU A 176 -13.68 -13.68 -20.23
CA LEU A 176 -14.55 -14.07 -19.13
C LEU A 176 -15.71 -14.94 -19.61
N PRO A 177 -16.09 -15.96 -18.81
CA PRO A 177 -17.20 -16.85 -19.15
C PRO A 177 -18.57 -16.13 -19.09
N THR A 178 -18.68 -15.14 -18.24
CA THR A 178 -19.90 -14.33 -18.02
C THR A 178 -19.56 -12.85 -17.96
N ILE A 179 -20.56 -11.98 -18.09
CA ILE A 179 -20.40 -10.55 -17.84
C ILE A 179 -20.51 -10.33 -16.33
N PRO A 180 -19.46 -9.83 -15.67
CA PRO A 180 -19.51 -9.60 -14.23
C PRO A 180 -20.34 -8.37 -13.87
N GLU A 181 -20.93 -8.37 -12.68
CA GLU A 181 -21.58 -7.17 -12.10
C GLU A 181 -20.52 -6.23 -11.50
N ASP A 182 -19.46 -6.78 -10.94
CA ASP A 182 -18.32 -6.05 -10.40
C ASP A 182 -16.99 -6.74 -10.71
N LEU A 183 -15.91 -5.99 -10.61
CA LEU A 183 -14.54 -6.50 -10.58
C LEU A 183 -13.85 -6.04 -9.31
N CYS A 184 -12.78 -6.72 -8.91
CA CYS A 184 -11.97 -6.37 -7.74
C CYS A 184 -10.64 -5.75 -8.14
N MET A 185 -10.16 -4.77 -7.35
CA MET A 185 -8.80 -4.25 -7.51
C MET A 185 -7.74 -5.26 -7.08
N PHE A 186 -8.06 -6.11 -6.11
CA PHE A 186 -7.19 -7.14 -5.57
C PHE A 186 -7.81 -8.52 -5.78
N SER A 187 -6.97 -9.54 -5.79
CA SER A 187 -7.39 -10.95 -5.80
C SER A 187 -6.59 -11.72 -4.73
N PRO A 188 -6.94 -12.98 -4.41
CA PRO A 188 -6.16 -13.79 -3.48
C PRO A 188 -4.67 -13.85 -3.78
N GLU A 189 -4.28 -13.80 -5.05
CA GLU A 189 -2.89 -13.89 -5.50
C GLU A 189 -2.24 -12.54 -5.82
N TYR A 190 -3.03 -11.47 -5.94
CA TYR A 190 -2.57 -10.12 -6.28
C TYR A 190 -3.14 -9.12 -5.27
N GLN A 191 -2.32 -8.75 -4.30
CA GLN A 191 -2.70 -7.93 -3.18
C GLN A 191 -2.17 -6.50 -3.28
N VAL A 192 -2.41 -5.73 -2.23
CA VAL A 192 -2.03 -4.30 -2.19
C VAL A 192 -0.55 -4.06 -2.46
N ASP A 193 0.34 -4.98 -2.06
CA ASP A 193 1.79 -4.88 -2.33
C ASP A 193 2.11 -5.08 -3.81
N ASP A 194 1.45 -6.05 -4.46
CA ASP A 194 1.63 -6.30 -5.89
C ASP A 194 1.10 -5.11 -6.70
N PHE A 195 -0.05 -4.58 -6.29
CA PHE A 195 -0.64 -3.38 -6.88
C PHE A 195 0.27 -2.16 -6.69
N ALA A 196 0.81 -1.94 -5.48
CA ALA A 196 1.74 -0.86 -5.19
C ALA A 196 3.00 -0.94 -6.06
N LYS A 197 3.54 -2.15 -6.24
CA LYS A 197 4.69 -2.40 -7.12
C LYS A 197 4.39 -2.03 -8.57
N ASP A 198 3.22 -2.41 -9.09
CA ASP A 198 2.80 -2.03 -10.45
C ASP A 198 2.62 -0.51 -10.58
N CYS A 199 2.21 0.16 -9.50
CA CYS A 199 2.11 1.61 -9.41
C CYS A 199 3.45 2.32 -9.16
N LYS A 200 4.55 1.58 -8.92
CA LYS A 200 5.87 2.10 -8.54
C LYS A 200 5.85 2.91 -7.24
N THR A 201 5.09 2.43 -6.28
CA THR A 201 4.94 3.03 -4.94
C THR A 201 4.90 1.95 -3.85
N ILE A 202 4.43 2.30 -2.67
CA ILE A 202 4.30 1.43 -1.49
C ILE A 202 2.83 1.25 -1.09
N SER A 203 2.53 0.14 -0.42
CA SER A 203 1.17 -0.21 0.03
C SER A 203 0.51 0.89 0.87
N HIS A 204 1.31 1.63 1.66
CA HIS A 204 0.80 2.76 2.46
C HIS A 204 0.18 3.84 1.58
N GLU A 205 0.87 4.25 0.50
CA GLU A 205 0.38 5.30 -0.39
C GLU A 205 -0.87 4.84 -1.13
N VAL A 206 -0.92 3.59 -1.56
CA VAL A 206 -2.12 3.02 -2.20
C VAL A 206 -3.34 3.16 -1.28
N LEU A 207 -3.22 2.74 -0.02
CA LEU A 207 -4.34 2.76 0.92
C LEU A 207 -4.75 4.16 1.36
N VAL A 208 -3.80 5.05 1.55
CA VAL A 208 -4.06 6.45 1.95
C VAL A 208 -4.73 7.24 0.84
N ASN A 209 -4.44 6.91 -0.43
CA ASN A 209 -5.01 7.58 -1.59
C ASN A 209 -6.40 7.07 -1.99
N LEU A 210 -6.95 6.06 -1.31
CA LEU A 210 -8.34 5.64 -1.55
C LEU A 210 -9.32 6.76 -1.19
N GLY A 211 -10.07 7.22 -2.17
CA GLY A 211 -10.98 8.36 -2.05
C GLY A 211 -12.14 8.11 -1.08
N GLU A 212 -12.76 9.20 -0.62
CA GLU A 212 -13.92 9.16 0.27
C GLU A 212 -15.20 8.64 -0.42
N ARG A 213 -15.22 8.64 -1.75
CA ARG A 213 -16.35 8.11 -2.55
C ARG A 213 -16.46 6.58 -2.49
N ILE A 214 -15.40 5.89 -2.04
CA ILE A 214 -15.44 4.44 -1.83
C ILE A 214 -16.15 4.16 -0.50
N SER A 215 -17.30 3.51 -0.58
CA SER A 215 -18.04 3.07 0.60
C SER A 215 -17.24 1.98 1.34
N ARG A 216 -17.08 2.14 2.65
CA ARG A 216 -16.34 1.20 3.50
C ARG A 216 -17.30 0.35 4.29
N VAL A 217 -17.18 -0.98 4.15
CA VAL A 217 -17.96 -1.97 4.89
C VAL A 217 -16.97 -2.77 5.73
N TYR A 218 -17.27 -2.93 6.99
CA TYR A 218 -16.47 -3.71 7.94
C TYR A 218 -17.24 -4.97 8.29
N SER A 219 -16.59 -6.14 8.18
CA SER A 219 -17.16 -7.46 8.46
C SER A 219 -16.37 -8.20 9.53
#